data_ff280e83e3f7653edc0e2e3bd6ee1ff5
#
_entry.id   ff280e83e3f7653edc0e2e3bd6ee1ff5
#
_cell.length_a   1.000
_cell.length_b   1.000
_cell.length_c   1.000
_cell.angle_alpha   90.00
_cell.angle_beta   90.00
_cell.angle_gamma   90.00
#
_symmetry.space_group_name_H-M   'P 1'
#
loop_
_entity.id
_entity.type
_entity.pdbx_description
1 polymer ?
#
loop_
_entity_poly.entity_id
_entity_poly.type
_entity_poly.pdbx_seq_one_letter_code
_entity_poly.pdbx_strand_id
1 'polypeptide(L)'
;MILSLRDVPLRSEEEVGSKAWNLAKVLSEGLKVPETFLIPSTEVSKILMEGLRHEIFELSRSLISEDWNYLLEMERELKSSLSSVQIPEELIEELMRAIDGRIRDLAIIRPSPFSQGISEGDLKGRMQVWYFKPERKEILRAIQKVLSESFNLRTLARIYDLGSYPEDLSLALMIQEAIVPRSSGVAVCCPARRNEIVIRSTWGSFDERPSDRFRVGIDLREIIESEINEKKTKLLPTDKGLKEFDLETDLWLMPSISKEEVLRIANISLDLSPIFGTPNVMEWIIQEGTNEIFIIQAYRESEKPKIKSLEKKVIDMIQSRAVEVVTEKRKQKIPQVIREMEFPPIGSRVYLFGPSAIFGVDGFVLTQEHVTSGEVDCSNIILLIDESEELRGEVLERCGVQSIILRPSNISSAIEVAKRMIKFNPGIKLILYLKDPGTIFLPGISEVFSGAVVPIDIIDKISGKFLRILKDSFGSIMIDLGESLPSVDLLSSLIKLGADFILGESEAQHQARLIWRAEARVFLEYARENPQKN
;
A
#
# COMPACT_ATOMS: atom_id res chain seq x y z
N MET A 1 30.15 18.24 -12.44
CA MET A 1 30.04 19.44 -11.56
C MET A 1 28.77 19.32 -10.74
N ILE A 2 28.90 19.36 -9.40
CA ILE A 2 27.78 19.35 -8.46
C ILE A 2 27.23 20.78 -8.32
N LEU A 3 25.89 20.91 -8.28
CA LEU A 3 25.21 22.19 -8.12
C LEU A 3 24.56 22.29 -6.73
N SER A 4 24.60 23.47 -6.12
CA SER A 4 23.72 23.79 -4.99
C SER A 4 22.33 24.19 -5.53
N LEU A 5 21.27 23.99 -4.73
CA LEU A 5 19.93 24.42 -5.11
C LEU A 5 19.86 25.93 -5.43
N ARG A 6 20.75 26.74 -4.84
CA ARG A 6 20.86 28.19 -5.11
C ARG A 6 21.40 28.50 -6.51
N ASP A 7 22.12 27.57 -7.12
CA ASP A 7 22.68 27.73 -8.46
C ASP A 7 21.68 27.37 -9.57
N VAL A 8 20.56 26.69 -9.21
CA VAL A 8 19.53 26.20 -10.14
C VAL A 8 18.92 27.32 -11.00
N PRO A 9 18.62 28.53 -10.51
CA PRO A 9 18.05 29.59 -11.36
C PRO A 9 18.94 30.01 -12.54
N LEU A 10 20.22 29.64 -12.53
CA LEU A 10 21.18 29.91 -13.62
C LEU A 10 21.22 28.78 -14.66
N ARG A 11 20.39 27.75 -14.51
CA ARG A 11 20.37 26.55 -15.33
C ARG A 11 19.06 26.40 -16.06
N SER A 12 18.95 25.39 -16.93
CA SER A 12 17.68 25.02 -17.54
C SER A 12 16.94 23.99 -16.66
N GLU A 13 15.63 23.94 -16.77
CA GLU A 13 14.82 22.90 -16.11
C GLU A 13 15.22 21.49 -16.58
N GLU A 14 15.59 21.34 -17.86
CA GLU A 14 16.09 20.08 -18.43
C GLU A 14 17.39 19.60 -17.75
N GLU A 15 18.28 20.52 -17.36
CA GLU A 15 19.55 20.19 -16.72
C GLU A 15 19.35 19.70 -15.27
N VAL A 16 18.42 20.29 -14.54
CA VAL A 16 18.25 20.06 -13.10
C VAL A 16 17.02 19.23 -12.73
N GLY A 17 16.10 19.03 -13.68
CA GLY A 17 14.84 18.34 -13.49
C GLY A 17 13.78 19.19 -12.80
N SER A 18 12.51 18.85 -13.02
CA SER A 18 11.36 19.64 -12.57
C SER A 18 11.26 19.78 -11.06
N LYS A 19 11.65 18.75 -10.29
CA LYS A 19 11.61 18.82 -8.81
C LYS A 19 12.59 19.85 -8.26
N ALA A 20 13.84 19.81 -8.71
CA ALA A 20 14.85 20.76 -8.27
C ALA A 20 14.51 22.18 -8.74
N TRP A 21 14.03 22.32 -9.97
CA TRP A 21 13.58 23.58 -10.53
C TRP A 21 12.48 24.23 -9.69
N ASN A 22 11.47 23.46 -9.36
CA ASN A 22 10.35 23.93 -8.55
C ASN A 22 10.78 24.25 -7.10
N LEU A 23 11.64 23.42 -6.51
CA LEU A 23 12.13 23.66 -5.15
C LEU A 23 13.03 24.90 -5.07
N ALA A 24 13.80 25.20 -6.12
CA ALA A 24 14.59 26.43 -6.21
C ALA A 24 13.71 27.69 -6.28
N LYS A 25 12.54 27.62 -6.95
CA LYS A 25 11.55 28.70 -6.92
C LYS A 25 11.01 28.93 -5.51
N VAL A 26 10.71 27.86 -4.77
CA VAL A 26 10.29 27.96 -3.36
C VAL A 26 11.35 28.63 -2.51
N LEU A 27 12.62 28.25 -2.71
CA LEU A 27 13.76 28.87 -2.00
C LEU A 27 13.90 30.37 -2.33
N SER A 28 13.68 30.76 -3.60
CA SER A 28 13.79 32.18 -4.01
C SER A 28 12.74 33.09 -3.38
N GLU A 29 11.60 32.51 -2.93
CA GLU A 29 10.58 33.22 -2.15
C GLU A 29 10.95 33.33 -0.64
N GLY A 30 12.14 32.91 -0.25
CA GLY A 30 12.58 32.96 1.15
C GLY A 30 11.97 31.88 2.05
N LEU A 31 11.28 30.90 1.46
CA LEU A 31 10.74 29.78 2.21
C LEU A 31 11.82 28.74 2.53
N LYS A 32 11.72 28.07 3.67
CA LYS A 32 12.69 27.06 4.08
C LYS A 32 12.52 25.78 3.26
N VAL A 33 13.62 25.33 2.69
CA VAL A 33 13.77 24.03 2.04
C VAL A 33 14.96 23.31 2.67
N PRO A 34 15.00 21.96 2.71
CA PRO A 34 16.17 21.24 3.20
C PRO A 34 17.40 21.56 2.35
N GLU A 35 18.58 21.50 2.96
CA GLU A 35 19.82 21.68 2.21
C GLU A 35 19.89 20.64 1.07
N THR A 36 20.14 21.12 -0.14
CA THR A 36 19.97 20.29 -1.36
C THR A 36 21.11 20.54 -2.35
N PHE A 37 21.70 19.44 -2.83
CA PHE A 37 22.69 19.39 -3.89
C PHE A 37 22.20 18.55 -5.04
N LEU A 38 22.74 18.77 -6.24
CA LEU A 38 22.27 18.16 -7.46
C LEU A 38 23.43 17.56 -8.26
N ILE A 39 23.21 16.36 -8.74
CA ILE A 39 23.95 15.80 -9.86
C ILE A 39 23.13 16.12 -11.11
N PRO A 40 23.57 17.04 -11.98
CA PRO A 40 22.82 17.44 -13.17
C PRO A 40 22.57 16.27 -14.12
N SER A 41 21.56 16.40 -14.97
CA SER A 41 21.21 15.39 -15.98
C SER A 41 22.36 15.09 -16.95
N THR A 42 23.19 16.09 -17.23
CA THR A 42 24.41 15.94 -18.05
C THR A 42 25.44 15.00 -17.43
N GLU A 43 25.60 15.03 -16.11
CA GLU A 43 26.49 14.12 -15.39
C GLU A 43 25.87 12.71 -15.27
N VAL A 44 24.57 12.63 -15.00
CA VAL A 44 23.84 11.36 -15.00
C VAL A 44 23.92 10.68 -16.37
N SER A 45 23.78 11.45 -17.45
CA SER A 45 23.92 10.93 -18.82
C SER A 45 25.30 10.34 -19.10
N LYS A 46 26.37 10.89 -18.52
CA LYS A 46 27.73 10.33 -18.62
C LYS A 46 27.83 9.00 -17.82
N ILE A 47 27.19 8.92 -16.66
CA ILE A 47 27.14 7.68 -15.87
C ILE A 47 26.43 6.57 -16.63
N LEU A 48 25.30 6.88 -17.28
CA LEU A 48 24.51 5.90 -18.01
C LEU A 48 25.19 5.34 -19.26
N MET A 49 26.26 5.95 -19.75
CA MET A 49 26.98 5.55 -20.96
C MET A 49 26.06 5.20 -22.14
N GLU A 50 26.60 5.06 -23.33
CA GLU A 50 25.81 4.78 -24.53
C GLU A 50 25.09 3.42 -24.48
N GLY A 51 25.75 2.40 -23.91
CA GLY A 51 25.18 1.05 -23.80
C GLY A 51 23.94 0.98 -22.94
N LEU A 52 23.96 1.57 -21.72
CA LEU A 52 22.82 1.59 -20.82
C LEU A 52 21.66 2.42 -21.37
N ARG A 53 21.96 3.53 -22.04
CA ARG A 53 20.94 4.33 -22.73
C ARG A 53 20.26 3.52 -23.84
N HIS A 54 21.02 2.70 -24.54
CA HIS A 54 20.46 1.79 -25.55
C HIS A 54 19.55 0.73 -24.91
N GLU A 55 19.95 0.12 -23.80
CA GLU A 55 19.11 -0.85 -23.06
C GLU A 55 17.79 -0.20 -22.59
N ILE A 56 17.84 1.02 -22.05
CA ILE A 56 16.63 1.79 -21.65
C ILE A 56 15.73 2.04 -22.86
N PHE A 57 16.31 2.42 -23.99
CA PHE A 57 15.60 2.67 -25.23
C PHE A 57 14.92 1.40 -25.76
N GLU A 58 15.64 0.28 -25.82
CA GLU A 58 15.10 -1.00 -26.29
C GLU A 58 13.96 -1.50 -25.37
N LEU A 59 14.12 -1.39 -24.05
CA LEU A 59 13.06 -1.72 -23.10
C LEU A 59 11.81 -0.85 -23.33
N SER A 60 12.00 0.44 -23.56
CA SER A 60 10.94 1.38 -23.84
C SER A 60 10.17 1.04 -25.10
N ARG A 61 10.87 0.79 -26.20
CA ARG A 61 10.26 0.40 -27.49
C ARG A 61 9.52 -0.92 -27.41
N SER A 62 10.07 -1.87 -26.66
CA SER A 62 9.49 -3.20 -26.49
C SER A 62 8.19 -3.19 -25.70
N LEU A 63 7.88 -2.12 -24.94
CA LEU A 63 6.62 -1.97 -24.20
C LEU A 63 5.37 -2.15 -25.09
N ILE A 64 5.46 -1.75 -26.36
CA ILE A 64 4.34 -1.83 -27.32
C ILE A 64 4.04 -3.28 -27.70
N SER A 65 5.01 -4.18 -27.60
CA SER A 65 4.81 -5.60 -27.94
C SER A 65 3.92 -6.33 -26.95
N GLU A 66 3.79 -5.83 -25.74
CA GLU A 66 3.05 -6.44 -24.61
C GLU A 66 3.51 -7.89 -24.31
N ASP A 67 4.72 -8.27 -24.73
CA ASP A 67 5.34 -9.53 -24.28
C ASP A 67 5.92 -9.35 -22.87
N TRP A 68 5.06 -9.57 -21.89
CA TRP A 68 5.39 -9.31 -20.49
C TRP A 68 6.52 -10.17 -19.94
N ASN A 69 6.74 -11.39 -20.47
CA ASN A 69 7.84 -12.24 -20.04
C ASN A 69 9.17 -11.63 -20.46
N TYR A 70 9.26 -11.25 -21.71
CA TYR A 70 10.42 -10.61 -22.30
C TYR A 70 10.71 -9.25 -21.63
N LEU A 71 9.69 -8.43 -21.44
CA LEU A 71 9.82 -7.11 -20.81
C LEU A 71 10.33 -7.18 -19.37
N LEU A 72 9.88 -8.16 -18.58
CA LEU A 72 10.36 -8.33 -17.19
C LEU A 72 11.79 -8.86 -17.14
N GLU A 73 12.21 -9.66 -18.11
CA GLU A 73 13.59 -10.11 -18.22
C GLU A 73 14.50 -8.93 -18.56
N MET A 74 14.15 -8.15 -19.59
CA MET A 74 14.86 -6.92 -19.93
C MET A 74 14.94 -5.92 -18.76
N GLU A 75 13.84 -5.70 -18.03
CA GLU A 75 13.86 -4.84 -16.83
C GLU A 75 14.83 -5.37 -15.78
N ARG A 76 14.86 -6.68 -15.56
CA ARG A 76 15.78 -7.32 -14.59
C ARG A 76 17.24 -7.14 -14.98
N GLU A 77 17.56 -7.35 -16.26
CA GLU A 77 18.90 -7.16 -16.80
C GLU A 77 19.34 -5.70 -16.70
N LEU A 78 18.49 -4.75 -17.12
CA LEU A 78 18.74 -3.32 -17.00
C LEU A 78 18.96 -2.90 -15.53
N LYS A 79 18.13 -3.37 -14.61
CA LYS A 79 18.30 -3.11 -13.17
C LYS A 79 19.62 -3.66 -12.63
N SER A 80 20.04 -4.83 -13.10
CA SER A 80 21.34 -5.42 -12.73
C SER A 80 22.49 -4.56 -13.23
N SER A 81 22.45 -4.15 -14.50
CA SER A 81 23.46 -3.29 -15.13
C SER A 81 23.56 -1.93 -14.41
N LEU A 82 22.40 -1.29 -14.13
CA LEU A 82 22.35 -0.02 -13.41
C LEU A 82 22.82 -0.13 -11.96
N SER A 83 22.56 -1.25 -11.29
CA SER A 83 23.00 -1.48 -9.90
C SER A 83 24.51 -1.67 -9.77
N SER A 84 25.21 -1.96 -10.87
CA SER A 84 26.66 -2.14 -10.94
C SER A 84 27.39 -1.07 -11.75
N VAL A 85 26.68 -0.01 -12.17
CA VAL A 85 27.24 1.06 -12.99
C VAL A 85 28.41 1.74 -12.29
N GLN A 86 29.46 2.02 -13.03
CA GLN A 86 30.62 2.74 -12.50
C GLN A 86 30.34 4.24 -12.44
N ILE A 87 30.53 4.81 -11.27
CA ILE A 87 30.36 6.25 -11.05
C ILE A 87 31.75 6.88 -11.01
N PRO A 88 32.01 7.95 -11.79
CA PRO A 88 33.30 8.62 -11.82
C PRO A 88 33.74 9.04 -10.41
N GLU A 89 34.98 8.72 -10.07
CA GLU A 89 35.57 9.01 -8.77
C GLU A 89 35.57 10.52 -8.46
N GLU A 90 35.86 11.34 -9.46
CA GLU A 90 35.90 12.79 -9.35
C GLU A 90 34.52 13.35 -8.99
N LEU A 91 33.45 12.74 -9.48
CA LEU A 91 32.08 13.14 -9.15
C LEU A 91 31.75 12.86 -7.69
N ILE A 92 32.17 11.70 -7.17
CA ILE A 92 31.97 11.34 -5.76
C ILE A 92 32.78 12.26 -4.84
N GLU A 93 34.02 12.56 -5.19
CA GLU A 93 34.85 13.50 -4.40
C GLU A 93 34.27 14.91 -4.40
N GLU A 94 33.77 15.37 -5.54
CA GLU A 94 33.12 16.67 -5.65
C GLU A 94 31.84 16.71 -4.81
N LEU A 95 31.01 15.66 -4.87
CA LEU A 95 29.79 15.54 -4.07
C LEU A 95 30.11 15.50 -2.57
N MET A 96 31.10 14.70 -2.16
CA MET A 96 31.53 14.64 -0.76
C MET A 96 31.96 16.01 -0.24
N ARG A 97 32.74 16.77 -1.00
CA ARG A 97 33.13 18.14 -0.66
C ARG A 97 31.93 19.09 -0.59
N ALA A 98 30.96 18.94 -1.47
CA ALA A 98 29.79 19.80 -1.51
C ALA A 98 28.88 19.60 -0.29
N ILE A 99 28.68 18.35 0.17
CA ILE A 99 27.80 18.02 1.30
C ILE A 99 28.50 18.11 2.67
N ASP A 100 29.84 18.19 2.71
CA ASP A 100 30.59 18.20 3.96
C ASP A 100 30.19 19.36 4.89
N GLY A 101 29.89 19.02 6.14
CA GLY A 101 29.42 19.95 7.16
C GLY A 101 28.01 20.51 6.95
N ARG A 102 27.37 20.24 5.80
CA ARG A 102 26.03 20.74 5.44
C ARG A 102 24.96 19.68 5.63
N ILE A 103 25.21 18.44 5.19
CA ILE A 103 24.35 17.29 5.46
C ILE A 103 25.13 16.36 6.40
N ARG A 104 24.66 16.20 7.65
CA ARG A 104 25.45 15.53 8.68
C ARG A 104 25.01 14.12 9.01
N ASP A 105 23.74 13.95 9.31
CA ASP A 105 23.24 12.71 9.93
C ASP A 105 22.66 11.75 8.89
N LEU A 106 21.74 12.23 8.08
CA LEU A 106 20.99 11.43 7.11
C LEU A 106 20.72 12.25 5.86
N ALA A 107 20.94 11.65 4.72
CA ALA A 107 20.60 12.19 3.41
C ALA A 107 19.50 11.36 2.74
N ILE A 108 18.78 11.99 1.83
CA ILE A 108 17.86 11.34 0.90
C ILE A 108 18.29 11.67 -0.53
N ILE A 109 18.37 10.67 -1.40
CA ILE A 109 18.54 10.87 -2.84
C ILE A 109 17.20 10.68 -3.53
N ARG A 110 16.86 11.63 -4.39
CA ARG A 110 15.57 11.71 -5.11
C ARG A 110 15.82 11.93 -6.59
N PRO A 111 15.17 11.16 -7.49
CA PRO A 111 15.21 11.47 -8.91
C PRO A 111 14.43 12.76 -9.20
N SER A 112 15.01 13.61 -10.04
CA SER A 112 14.42 14.85 -10.55
C SER A 112 14.34 14.77 -12.07
N PRO A 113 13.29 14.12 -12.61
CA PRO A 113 13.11 13.97 -14.03
C PRO A 113 12.60 15.27 -14.68
N PHE A 114 12.93 15.42 -15.96
CA PHE A 114 12.32 16.39 -16.86
C PHE A 114 12.02 15.74 -18.21
N SER A 115 10.83 16.02 -18.72
CA SER A 115 10.47 15.72 -20.11
C SER A 115 9.44 16.75 -20.55
N GLN A 116 9.53 17.20 -21.77
CA GLN A 116 8.62 18.22 -22.29
C GLN A 116 7.16 17.76 -22.23
N GLY A 117 6.30 18.56 -21.63
CA GLY A 117 4.87 18.25 -21.47
C GLY A 117 4.53 17.32 -20.32
N ILE A 118 5.51 16.84 -19.54
CA ILE A 118 5.31 16.04 -18.35
C ILE A 118 5.53 16.91 -17.11
N SER A 119 4.51 17.01 -16.26
CA SER A 119 4.62 17.71 -14.98
C SER A 119 5.22 16.82 -13.91
N GLU A 120 5.76 17.43 -12.87
CA GLU A 120 6.30 16.72 -11.70
C GLU A 120 5.27 15.77 -11.07
N GLY A 121 4.00 16.18 -11.00
CA GLY A 121 2.90 15.38 -10.46
C GLY A 121 2.61 14.11 -11.27
N ASP A 122 2.91 14.11 -12.57
CA ASP A 122 2.62 13.00 -13.46
C ASP A 122 3.48 11.75 -13.19
N LEU A 123 4.69 11.94 -12.68
CA LEU A 123 5.63 10.86 -12.33
C LEU A 123 5.68 10.57 -10.81
N LYS A 124 4.82 11.21 -10.02
CA LYS A 124 4.78 11.02 -8.57
C LYS A 124 4.53 9.55 -8.21
N GLY A 125 5.33 9.02 -7.26
CA GLY A 125 5.21 7.67 -6.74
C GLY A 125 5.69 6.54 -7.68
N ARG A 126 6.29 6.89 -8.84
CA ARG A 126 6.80 5.92 -9.81
C ARG A 126 8.30 5.72 -9.73
N MET A 127 9.03 6.74 -9.30
CA MET A 127 10.46 6.68 -9.04
C MET A 127 10.71 6.65 -7.55
N GLN A 128 11.53 5.72 -7.10
CA GLN A 128 11.82 5.53 -5.68
C GLN A 128 12.89 6.51 -5.20
N VAL A 129 12.86 6.79 -3.90
CA VAL A 129 13.85 7.57 -3.18
C VAL A 129 14.64 6.65 -2.25
N TRP A 130 15.88 7.05 -1.89
CA TRP A 130 16.71 6.24 -1.01
C TRP A 130 17.30 7.10 0.11
N TYR A 131 17.24 6.61 1.33
CA TYR A 131 17.87 7.22 2.49
C TYR A 131 19.24 6.60 2.73
N PHE A 132 20.23 7.39 3.11
CA PHE A 132 21.58 6.92 3.33
C PHE A 132 22.36 7.86 4.27
N LYS A 133 23.38 7.33 4.95
CA LYS A 133 24.37 8.17 5.64
C LYS A 133 25.27 8.84 4.62
N PRO A 134 25.69 10.11 4.81
CA PRO A 134 26.52 10.84 3.85
C PRO A 134 27.99 10.35 3.87
N GLU A 135 28.17 9.03 3.75
CA GLU A 135 29.43 8.33 3.68
C GLU A 135 29.69 7.89 2.23
N ARG A 136 30.95 7.95 1.77
CA ARG A 136 31.33 7.63 0.39
C ARG A 136 30.70 6.35 -0.16
N LYS A 137 30.80 5.25 0.58
CA LYS A 137 30.28 3.95 0.16
C LYS A 137 28.75 3.95 0.02
N GLU A 138 28.07 4.62 0.93
CA GLU A 138 26.61 4.68 0.93
C GLU A 138 26.09 5.63 -0.16
N ILE A 139 26.82 6.70 -0.47
CA ILE A 139 26.53 7.60 -1.61
C ILE A 139 26.58 6.82 -2.94
N LEU A 140 27.65 6.04 -3.16
CA LEU A 140 27.77 5.20 -4.36
C LEU A 140 26.60 4.27 -4.51
N ARG A 141 26.26 3.55 -3.44
CA ARG A 141 25.11 2.62 -3.41
C ARG A 141 23.79 3.34 -3.64
N ALA A 142 23.61 4.51 -3.04
CA ALA A 142 22.39 5.28 -3.16
C ALA A 142 22.17 5.75 -4.61
N ILE A 143 23.21 6.24 -5.29
CA ILE A 143 23.15 6.64 -6.69
C ILE A 143 22.79 5.44 -7.57
N GLN A 144 23.51 4.32 -7.44
CA GLN A 144 23.23 3.09 -8.19
C GLN A 144 21.80 2.61 -7.97
N LYS A 145 21.34 2.60 -6.71
CA LYS A 145 20.00 2.15 -6.35
C LYS A 145 18.91 3.02 -6.97
N VAL A 146 19.04 4.34 -6.87
CA VAL A 146 18.06 5.25 -7.43
C VAL A 146 18.04 5.18 -8.96
N LEU A 147 19.18 5.05 -9.62
CA LEU A 147 19.23 4.86 -11.07
C LEU A 147 18.53 3.57 -11.48
N SER A 148 18.80 2.45 -10.78
CA SER A 148 18.19 1.15 -11.11
C SER A 148 16.67 1.14 -10.93
N GLU A 149 16.13 1.94 -10.01
CA GLU A 149 14.68 2.02 -9.77
C GLU A 149 13.98 3.14 -10.56
N SER A 150 14.73 4.02 -11.23
CA SER A 150 14.14 5.12 -12.02
C SER A 150 13.61 4.63 -13.37
N PHE A 151 14.24 3.63 -13.98
CA PHE A 151 13.90 3.10 -15.30
C PHE A 151 13.13 1.78 -15.21
N ASN A 152 12.09 1.71 -14.41
CA ASN A 152 11.21 0.55 -14.30
C ASN A 152 10.07 0.61 -15.32
N LEU A 153 9.48 -0.54 -15.65
CA LEU A 153 8.39 -0.67 -16.63
C LEU A 153 7.23 0.27 -16.35
N ARG A 154 6.87 0.48 -15.09
CA ARG A 154 5.76 1.38 -14.71
C ARG A 154 6.07 2.84 -15.01
N THR A 155 7.31 3.29 -14.76
CA THR A 155 7.77 4.64 -15.09
C THR A 155 7.78 4.85 -16.61
N LEU A 156 8.36 3.91 -17.36
CA LEU A 156 8.47 3.98 -18.82
C LEU A 156 7.08 3.96 -19.49
N ALA A 157 6.19 3.07 -19.05
CA ALA A 157 4.82 3.00 -19.53
C ALA A 157 4.05 4.30 -19.27
N ARG A 158 4.27 4.93 -18.12
CA ARG A 158 3.63 6.21 -17.79
C ARG A 158 4.11 7.33 -18.69
N ILE A 159 5.41 7.43 -18.96
CA ILE A 159 5.99 8.42 -19.88
C ILE A 159 5.35 8.26 -21.26
N TYR A 160 5.22 7.02 -21.72
CA TYR A 160 4.59 6.70 -23.01
C TYR A 160 3.11 7.07 -23.05
N ASP A 161 2.35 6.77 -21.99
CA ASP A 161 0.93 7.16 -21.85
C ASP A 161 0.70 8.67 -21.87
N LEU A 162 1.71 9.45 -21.46
CA LEU A 162 1.70 10.90 -21.50
C LEU A 162 2.06 11.48 -22.89
N GLY A 163 2.41 10.62 -23.85
CA GLY A 163 2.75 11.01 -25.22
C GLY A 163 4.19 11.50 -25.37
N SER A 164 5.07 11.17 -24.41
CA SER A 164 6.51 11.41 -24.48
C SER A 164 7.27 10.10 -24.64
N TYR A 165 8.54 10.20 -25.03
CA TYR A 165 9.40 9.03 -25.17
C TYR A 165 10.42 9.00 -24.05
N PRO A 166 10.75 7.82 -23.49
CA PRO A 166 11.76 7.70 -22.43
C PRO A 166 13.16 8.21 -22.80
N GLU A 167 13.52 8.22 -24.07
CA GLU A 167 14.75 8.83 -24.57
C GLU A 167 14.79 10.36 -24.42
N ASP A 168 13.62 11.00 -24.36
CA ASP A 168 13.49 12.44 -24.12
C ASP A 168 13.52 12.78 -22.62
N LEU A 169 13.66 11.76 -21.76
CA LEU A 169 13.70 11.94 -20.32
C LEU A 169 15.11 12.36 -19.88
N SER A 170 15.24 13.61 -19.47
CA SER A 170 16.40 14.08 -18.72
C SER A 170 16.24 13.72 -17.24
N LEU A 171 17.25 13.12 -16.62
CA LEU A 171 17.22 12.71 -15.22
C LEU A 171 18.37 13.36 -14.46
N ALA A 172 18.06 14.27 -13.54
CA ALA A 172 18.98 14.73 -12.52
C ALA A 172 18.73 14.01 -11.19
N LEU A 173 19.71 13.99 -10.30
CA LEU A 173 19.56 13.43 -8.96
C LEU A 173 19.73 14.52 -7.91
N MET A 174 18.78 14.60 -6.98
CA MET A 174 18.81 15.51 -5.84
C MET A 174 19.32 14.76 -4.62
N ILE A 175 20.36 15.25 -3.99
CA ILE A 175 20.87 14.82 -2.69
C ILE A 175 20.42 15.87 -1.68
N GLN A 176 19.57 15.50 -0.75
CA GLN A 176 18.90 16.41 0.16
C GLN A 176 19.08 15.96 1.61
N GLU A 177 19.20 16.92 2.53
CA GLU A 177 19.14 16.63 3.95
C GLU A 177 17.78 15.97 4.31
N ALA A 178 17.82 14.84 5.00
CA ALA A 178 16.63 14.16 5.46
C ALA A 178 16.16 14.76 6.79
N ILE A 179 15.19 15.66 6.72
CA ILE A 179 14.60 16.28 7.91
C ILE A 179 13.84 15.23 8.72
N VAL A 180 14.11 15.13 10.02
CA VAL A 180 13.33 14.27 10.92
C VAL A 180 12.00 14.95 11.21
N PRO A 181 10.87 14.38 10.78
CA PRO A 181 9.58 15.02 10.94
C PRO A 181 8.97 14.76 12.32
N ARG A 182 8.54 15.81 13.02
CA ARG A 182 7.52 15.71 14.05
C ARG A 182 6.17 15.38 13.40
N SER A 183 5.84 16.15 12.36
CA SER A 183 4.64 15.99 11.54
C SER A 183 4.95 16.36 10.09
N SER A 184 4.23 15.80 9.16
CA SER A 184 4.35 16.17 7.76
C SER A 184 3.02 15.97 7.03
N GLY A 185 2.95 16.49 5.81
CA GLY A 185 1.73 16.39 5.05
C GLY A 185 1.77 17.04 3.68
N VAL A 186 0.57 17.20 3.14
CA VAL A 186 0.32 17.80 1.85
C VAL A 186 -0.74 18.89 1.99
N ALA A 187 -0.51 20.02 1.36
CA ALA A 187 -1.51 21.08 1.18
C ALA A 187 -1.85 21.22 -0.30
N VAL A 188 -3.13 21.29 -0.61
CA VAL A 188 -3.65 21.52 -1.97
C VAL A 188 -4.43 22.83 -1.98
N CYS A 189 -3.94 23.82 -2.71
CA CYS A 189 -4.63 25.09 -2.88
C CYS A 189 -5.63 25.01 -4.04
N CYS A 190 -6.85 25.46 -3.79
CA CYS A 190 -7.94 25.55 -4.75
C CYS A 190 -8.27 24.20 -5.45
N PRO A 191 -8.41 23.07 -4.72
CA PRO A 191 -8.72 21.79 -5.33
C PRO A 191 -10.05 21.87 -6.07
N ALA A 192 -10.12 21.31 -7.28
CA ALA A 192 -11.31 21.37 -8.13
C ALA A 192 -11.86 22.80 -8.31
N ARG A 193 -11.00 23.83 -8.33
CA ARG A 193 -11.33 25.26 -8.43
C ARG A 193 -12.22 25.81 -7.30
N ARG A 194 -12.23 25.12 -6.13
CA ARG A 194 -12.91 25.61 -4.93
C ARG A 194 -12.04 26.66 -4.26
N ASN A 195 -12.68 27.65 -3.61
CA ASN A 195 -11.99 28.71 -2.87
C ASN A 195 -11.58 28.27 -1.46
N GLU A 196 -10.82 27.18 -1.40
CA GLU A 196 -10.36 26.55 -0.16
C GLU A 196 -8.97 25.92 -0.32
N ILE A 197 -8.31 25.71 0.81
CA ILE A 197 -7.07 24.93 0.88
C ILE A 197 -7.37 23.67 1.69
N VAL A 198 -7.00 22.51 1.16
CA VAL A 198 -7.13 21.23 1.86
C VAL A 198 -5.76 20.79 2.31
N ILE A 199 -5.62 20.58 3.63
CA ILE A 199 -4.37 20.12 4.25
C ILE A 199 -4.61 18.73 4.82
N ARG A 200 -3.72 17.79 4.50
CA ARG A 200 -3.64 16.48 5.15
C ARG A 200 -2.35 16.40 5.92
N SER A 201 -2.40 15.86 7.13
CA SER A 201 -1.23 15.76 8.01
C SER A 201 -1.22 14.49 8.83
N THR A 202 -0.03 14.03 9.21
CA THR A 202 0.16 12.91 10.12
C THR A 202 1.39 13.14 11.00
N TRP A 203 1.53 12.36 12.06
CA TRP A 203 2.76 12.28 12.83
C TRP A 203 3.86 11.59 12.02
N GLY A 204 5.07 12.11 12.08
CA GLY A 204 6.20 11.60 11.30
C GLY A 204 6.08 11.89 9.81
N SER A 205 6.61 11.01 8.96
CA SER A 205 6.60 11.13 7.51
C SER A 205 5.24 10.79 6.93
N PHE A 206 4.75 11.63 6.01
CA PHE A 206 3.45 11.48 5.36
C PHE A 206 3.47 10.34 4.33
N ASP A 207 2.42 9.54 4.36
CA ASP A 207 2.12 8.48 3.39
C ASP A 207 0.59 8.29 3.22
N GLU A 208 0.16 7.13 2.73
CA GLU A 208 -1.25 6.80 2.50
C GLU A 208 -2.01 6.35 3.77
N ARG A 209 -1.35 6.27 4.93
CA ARG A 209 -1.99 5.89 6.20
C ARG A 209 -3.02 6.94 6.67
N PRO A 210 -3.86 6.61 7.67
CA PRO A 210 -4.80 7.56 8.23
C PRO A 210 -4.12 8.87 8.61
N SER A 211 -4.71 9.98 8.19
CA SER A 211 -4.18 11.33 8.36
C SER A 211 -5.30 12.30 8.73
N ASP A 212 -4.96 13.34 9.49
CA ASP A 212 -5.88 14.42 9.76
C ASP A 212 -6.15 15.21 8.48
N ARG A 213 -7.35 15.79 8.39
CA ARG A 213 -7.75 16.61 7.27
C ARG A 213 -8.30 17.94 7.77
N PHE A 214 -7.80 19.03 7.20
CA PHE A 214 -8.26 20.38 7.49
C PHE A 214 -8.67 21.05 6.19
N ARG A 215 -9.78 21.79 6.23
CA ARG A 215 -10.21 22.68 5.14
C ARG A 215 -10.15 24.12 5.63
N VAL A 216 -9.46 24.98 4.90
CA VAL A 216 -9.26 26.38 5.23
C VAL A 216 -9.89 27.23 4.12
N GLY A 217 -10.80 28.13 4.46
CA GLY A 217 -11.41 29.08 3.54
C GLY A 217 -10.40 30.17 3.19
N ILE A 218 -10.20 30.44 1.90
CA ILE A 218 -9.24 31.44 1.43
C ILE A 218 -9.69 32.85 1.82
N ASP A 219 -10.97 33.18 1.59
CA ASP A 219 -11.51 34.52 1.86
C ASP A 219 -11.53 34.85 3.36
N LEU A 220 -11.93 33.88 4.18
CA LEU A 220 -12.07 34.04 5.63
C LEU A 220 -10.76 33.84 6.37
N ARG A 221 -9.80 33.14 5.76
CA ARG A 221 -8.54 32.68 6.40
C ARG A 221 -8.80 31.92 7.71
N GLU A 222 -9.86 31.11 7.73
CA GLU A 222 -10.32 30.35 8.88
C GLU A 222 -10.43 28.86 8.52
N ILE A 223 -10.26 28.01 9.56
CA ILE A 223 -10.50 26.57 9.42
C ILE A 223 -12.01 26.35 9.35
N ILE A 224 -12.49 25.91 8.19
CA ILE A 224 -13.91 25.62 7.94
C ILE A 224 -14.29 24.26 8.51
N GLU A 225 -13.37 23.28 8.41
CA GLU A 225 -13.61 21.90 8.80
C GLU A 225 -12.32 21.26 9.26
N SER A 226 -12.41 20.41 10.26
CA SER A 226 -11.31 19.57 10.74
C SER A 226 -11.81 18.16 11.01
N GLU A 227 -11.14 17.18 10.43
CA GLU A 227 -11.37 15.75 10.61
C GLU A 227 -10.09 15.16 11.20
N ILE A 228 -10.17 14.65 12.43
CA ILE A 228 -9.02 14.05 13.13
C ILE A 228 -9.22 12.55 13.13
N ASN A 229 -8.29 11.86 12.48
CA ASN A 229 -8.33 10.41 12.36
C ASN A 229 -7.38 9.74 13.35
N GLU A 230 -7.69 8.50 13.70
CA GLU A 230 -6.86 7.70 14.60
C GLU A 230 -5.52 7.36 13.92
N LYS A 231 -4.41 7.71 14.59
CA LYS A 231 -3.02 7.48 14.11
C LYS A 231 -2.27 6.71 15.18
N LYS A 232 -2.06 5.41 15.01
CA LYS A 232 -1.40 4.53 15.99
C LYS A 232 0.11 4.51 15.85
N THR A 233 0.61 4.82 14.66
CA THR A 233 2.02 4.71 14.32
C THR A 233 2.51 5.95 13.57
N LYS A 234 3.82 6.18 13.59
CA LYS A 234 4.50 7.19 12.78
C LYS A 234 5.66 6.57 12.00
N LEU A 235 5.95 7.12 10.82
CA LEU A 235 7.15 6.75 10.07
C LEU A 235 8.25 7.78 10.33
N LEU A 236 9.45 7.29 10.57
CA LEU A 236 10.62 8.15 10.67
C LEU A 236 11.69 7.67 9.68
N PRO A 237 12.45 8.61 9.09
CA PRO A 237 13.55 8.28 8.21
C PRO A 237 14.71 7.63 8.99
N THR A 238 15.25 6.57 8.41
CA THR A 238 16.45 5.86 8.87
C THR A 238 17.37 5.61 7.68
N ASP A 239 18.59 5.19 7.92
CA ASP A 239 19.56 4.79 6.87
C ASP A 239 19.11 3.55 6.05
N LYS A 240 18.05 2.87 6.49
CA LYS A 240 17.43 1.73 5.81
C LYS A 240 16.07 2.06 5.18
N GLY A 241 15.71 3.34 5.13
CA GLY A 241 14.41 3.80 4.64
C GLY A 241 13.49 4.28 5.78
N LEU A 242 12.23 4.44 5.46
CA LEU A 242 11.23 4.80 6.47
C LEU A 242 10.94 3.58 7.36
N LYS A 243 11.04 3.79 8.67
CA LYS A 243 10.72 2.77 9.68
C LYS A 243 9.50 3.20 10.50
N GLU A 244 8.64 2.26 10.76
CA GLU A 244 7.43 2.45 11.56
C GLU A 244 7.74 2.36 13.06
N PHE A 245 7.15 3.28 13.83
CA PHE A 245 7.23 3.34 15.29
C PHE A 245 5.83 3.56 15.86
N ASP A 246 5.54 2.90 16.98
CA ASP A 246 4.30 3.11 17.71
C ASP A 246 4.24 4.52 18.30
N LEU A 247 3.04 5.10 18.30
CA LEU A 247 2.74 6.34 19.01
C LEU A 247 2.18 6.03 20.40
N GLU A 248 2.44 6.92 21.35
CA GLU A 248 1.79 6.89 22.64
C GLU A 248 0.27 7.03 22.47
N THR A 249 -0.50 6.31 23.27
CA THR A 249 -1.97 6.20 23.10
C THR A 249 -2.71 7.54 23.22
N ASP A 250 -2.18 8.48 23.97
CA ASP A 250 -2.69 9.85 24.09
C ASP A 250 -2.57 10.67 22.81
N LEU A 251 -1.63 10.31 21.92
CA LEU A 251 -1.44 10.97 20.62
C LEU A 251 -2.32 10.41 19.51
N TRP A 252 -2.96 9.28 19.68
CA TRP A 252 -3.69 8.59 18.59
C TRP A 252 -4.79 9.44 17.97
N LEU A 253 -5.57 10.13 18.81
CA LEU A 253 -6.67 11.01 18.40
C LEU A 253 -6.32 12.51 18.56
N MET A 254 -5.06 12.82 18.85
CA MET A 254 -4.61 14.19 18.88
C MET A 254 -4.33 14.71 17.46
N PRO A 255 -4.65 15.97 17.15
CA PRO A 255 -4.25 16.59 15.91
C PRO A 255 -2.74 16.55 15.75
N SER A 256 -2.25 16.12 14.59
CA SER A 256 -0.81 16.06 14.30
C SER A 256 -0.18 17.45 14.12
N ILE A 257 -1.00 18.48 13.91
CA ILE A 257 -0.60 19.90 13.82
C ILE A 257 -1.60 20.80 14.56
N SER A 258 -1.11 21.90 15.10
CA SER A 258 -1.93 22.89 15.79
C SER A 258 -2.75 23.75 14.81
N LYS A 259 -3.76 24.48 15.31
CA LYS A 259 -4.56 25.41 14.48
C LYS A 259 -3.69 26.50 13.85
N GLU A 260 -2.71 27.01 14.59
CA GLU A 260 -1.77 28.01 14.13
C GLU A 260 -0.91 27.47 12.98
N GLU A 261 -0.46 26.21 13.10
CA GLU A 261 0.31 25.54 12.06
C GLU A 261 -0.54 25.28 10.81
N VAL A 262 -1.81 24.87 10.97
CA VAL A 262 -2.76 24.74 9.86
C VAL A 262 -2.86 26.04 9.08
N LEU A 263 -3.09 27.18 9.76
CA LEU A 263 -3.21 28.48 9.12
C LEU A 263 -1.90 28.94 8.47
N ARG A 264 -0.75 28.67 9.11
CA ARG A 264 0.56 29.00 8.58
C ARG A 264 0.85 28.20 7.29
N ILE A 265 0.56 26.90 7.28
CA ILE A 265 0.71 26.04 6.10
C ILE A 265 -0.23 26.50 4.97
N ALA A 266 -1.48 26.86 5.31
CA ALA A 266 -2.43 27.39 4.35
C ALA A 266 -1.92 28.68 3.68
N ASN A 267 -1.40 29.63 4.48
CA ASN A 267 -0.84 30.87 3.94
C ASN A 267 0.35 30.60 3.01
N ILE A 268 1.29 29.74 3.41
CA ILE A 268 2.43 29.35 2.55
C ILE A 268 1.92 28.74 1.23
N SER A 269 0.92 27.86 1.28
CA SER A 269 0.34 27.24 0.08
C SER A 269 -0.32 28.26 -0.84
N LEU A 270 -0.94 29.30 -0.26
CA LEU A 270 -1.54 30.40 -1.01
C LEU A 270 -0.46 31.30 -1.64
N ASP A 271 0.60 31.61 -0.90
CA ASP A 271 1.74 32.42 -1.37
C ASP A 271 2.48 31.76 -2.55
N LEU A 272 2.40 30.44 -2.68
CA LEU A 272 2.94 29.70 -3.82
C LEU A 272 2.04 29.74 -5.08
N SER A 273 0.79 30.21 -4.97
CA SER A 273 -0.15 30.24 -6.09
C SER A 273 0.27 31.16 -7.25
N PRO A 274 0.91 32.32 -7.04
CA PRO A 274 1.44 33.14 -8.14
C PRO A 274 2.54 32.43 -8.95
N ILE A 275 3.27 31.51 -8.32
CA ILE A 275 4.42 30.83 -8.91
C ILE A 275 4.00 29.61 -9.71
N PHE A 276 3.14 28.76 -9.10
CA PHE A 276 2.74 27.49 -9.68
C PHE A 276 1.36 27.52 -10.34
N GLY A 277 0.59 28.58 -10.13
CA GLY A 277 -0.83 28.65 -10.51
C GLY A 277 -1.70 27.83 -9.54
N THR A 278 -2.99 27.75 -9.86
CA THR A 278 -3.96 26.97 -9.11
C THR A 278 -4.64 25.94 -10.03
N PRO A 279 -4.91 24.74 -9.53
CA PRO A 279 -4.54 24.22 -8.23
C PRO A 279 -3.04 23.92 -8.12
N ASN A 280 -2.46 24.12 -6.93
CA ASN A 280 -1.09 23.70 -6.64
C ASN A 280 -1.05 22.76 -5.45
N VAL A 281 -0.01 21.95 -5.41
CA VAL A 281 0.28 20.97 -4.35
C VAL A 281 1.60 21.33 -3.69
N MET A 282 1.62 21.34 -2.35
CA MET A 282 2.80 21.57 -1.54
C MET A 282 2.97 20.44 -0.54
N GLU A 283 4.13 19.78 -0.57
CA GLU A 283 4.53 18.81 0.45
C GLU A 283 5.44 19.48 1.48
N TRP A 284 5.15 19.27 2.76
CA TRP A 284 5.81 19.96 3.85
C TRP A 284 6.16 19.04 5.01
N ILE A 285 7.16 19.45 5.80
CA ILE A 285 7.58 18.80 7.04
C ILE A 285 7.67 19.88 8.12
N ILE A 286 7.18 19.56 9.32
CA ILE A 286 7.53 20.29 10.55
C ILE A 286 8.62 19.48 11.23
N GLN A 287 9.79 20.10 11.38
CA GLN A 287 10.95 19.44 11.95
C GLN A 287 10.77 19.15 13.44
N GLU A 288 11.16 17.96 13.87
CA GLU A 288 11.21 17.59 15.28
C GLU A 288 12.16 18.51 16.06
N GLY A 289 11.75 18.98 17.24
CA GLY A 289 12.54 19.82 18.14
C GLY A 289 12.54 21.31 17.81
N THR A 290 12.59 21.74 16.55
CA THR A 290 12.61 23.16 16.16
C THR A 290 11.24 23.71 15.81
N ASN A 291 10.29 22.85 15.41
CA ASN A 291 8.98 23.20 14.86
C ASN A 291 9.04 24.10 13.61
N GLU A 292 10.16 24.09 12.90
CA GLU A 292 10.31 24.81 11.64
C GLU A 292 9.62 24.07 10.51
N ILE A 293 8.95 24.83 9.62
CA ILE A 293 8.27 24.26 8.43
C ILE A 293 9.26 24.28 7.27
N PHE A 294 9.51 23.10 6.71
CA PHE A 294 10.29 22.91 5.50
C PHE A 294 9.38 22.49 4.36
N ILE A 295 9.55 23.10 3.20
CA ILE A 295 8.89 22.68 1.96
C ILE A 295 9.82 21.69 1.26
N ILE A 296 9.32 20.49 0.99
CA ILE A 296 10.11 19.43 0.37
C ILE A 296 9.75 19.21 -1.09
N GLN A 297 8.58 19.73 -1.52
CA GLN A 297 8.11 19.66 -2.90
C GLN A 297 6.96 20.66 -3.11
N ALA A 298 6.91 21.34 -4.26
CA ALA A 298 5.77 22.14 -4.68
C ALA A 298 5.64 22.11 -6.20
N TYR A 299 4.40 21.95 -6.69
CA TYR A 299 4.14 21.89 -8.12
C TYR A 299 2.68 22.24 -8.45
N ARG A 300 2.40 22.57 -9.70
CA ARG A 300 1.03 22.70 -10.18
C ARG A 300 0.38 21.33 -10.27
N GLU A 301 -0.83 21.19 -9.73
CA GLU A 301 -1.63 19.97 -9.93
C GLU A 301 -2.05 19.91 -11.41
N SER A 302 -1.59 18.87 -12.11
CA SER A 302 -2.07 18.60 -13.45
C SER A 302 -3.49 18.06 -13.40
N GLU A 303 -4.34 18.44 -14.33
CA GLU A 303 -5.61 17.73 -14.57
C GLU A 303 -5.23 16.27 -14.83
N LYS A 304 -5.70 15.34 -13.97
CA LYS A 304 -5.35 13.92 -14.07
C LYS A 304 -5.55 13.46 -15.50
N PRO A 305 -4.49 13.18 -16.28
CA PRO A 305 -4.69 12.61 -17.59
C PRO A 305 -5.42 11.28 -17.39
N LYS A 306 -6.45 11.04 -18.19
CA LYS A 306 -7.13 9.74 -18.24
C LYS A 306 -6.03 8.70 -18.38
N ILE A 307 -5.95 7.75 -17.46
CA ILE A 307 -4.96 6.67 -17.48
C ILE A 307 -5.11 5.99 -18.85
N LYS A 308 -4.18 6.26 -19.75
CA LYS A 308 -4.09 5.54 -21.01
C LYS A 308 -3.59 4.12 -20.70
N SER A 309 -3.92 3.19 -21.55
CA SER A 309 -3.98 1.76 -21.26
C SER A 309 -2.66 1.09 -20.82
N LEU A 310 -1.49 1.65 -21.08
CA LEU A 310 -0.22 0.91 -20.96
C LEU A 310 0.27 0.80 -19.51
N GLU A 311 0.28 1.92 -18.75
CA GLU A 311 0.63 1.87 -17.32
C GLU A 311 -0.30 0.94 -16.54
N LYS A 312 -1.61 0.99 -16.86
CA LYS A 312 -2.59 0.10 -16.25
C LYS A 312 -2.30 -1.37 -16.54
N LYS A 313 -1.99 -1.71 -17.80
CA LYS A 313 -1.61 -3.08 -18.19
C LYS A 313 -0.35 -3.56 -17.46
N VAL A 314 0.66 -2.69 -17.29
CA VAL A 314 1.86 -3.00 -16.52
C VAL A 314 1.51 -3.28 -15.06
N ILE A 315 0.65 -2.46 -14.44
CA ILE A 315 0.21 -2.65 -13.05
C ILE A 315 -0.54 -3.98 -12.92
N ASP A 316 -1.51 -4.24 -13.80
CA ASP A 316 -2.30 -5.46 -13.80
C ASP A 316 -1.41 -6.70 -13.98
N MET A 317 -0.42 -6.63 -14.88
CA MET A 317 0.58 -7.69 -15.08
C MET A 317 1.45 -7.93 -13.84
N ILE A 318 1.98 -6.86 -13.22
CA ILE A 318 2.80 -6.98 -12.00
C ILE A 318 1.97 -7.59 -10.87
N GLN A 319 0.70 -7.18 -10.73
CA GLN A 319 -0.21 -7.73 -9.74
C GLN A 319 -0.53 -9.20 -10.02
N SER A 320 -0.87 -9.55 -11.25
CA SER A 320 -1.14 -10.94 -11.67
C SER A 320 0.05 -11.86 -11.39
N ARG A 321 1.28 -11.42 -11.73
CA ARG A 321 2.48 -12.21 -11.48
C ARG A 321 2.89 -12.28 -10.03
N ALA A 322 2.66 -11.25 -9.24
CA ALA A 322 2.86 -11.35 -7.80
C ALA A 322 1.98 -12.48 -7.22
N VAL A 323 0.76 -12.64 -7.76
CA VAL A 323 -0.15 -13.73 -7.42
C VAL A 323 0.35 -15.08 -7.98
N GLU A 324 0.80 -15.14 -9.25
CA GLU A 324 1.36 -16.37 -9.85
C GLU A 324 2.62 -16.85 -9.13
N VAL A 325 3.56 -15.97 -8.82
CA VAL A 325 4.80 -16.31 -8.09
C VAL A 325 4.49 -16.83 -6.69
N VAL A 326 3.49 -16.26 -6.00
CA VAL A 326 3.01 -16.78 -4.71
C VAL A 326 2.37 -18.15 -4.90
N THR A 327 1.58 -18.33 -5.95
CA THR A 327 0.88 -19.59 -6.26
C THR A 327 1.85 -20.67 -6.77
N GLU A 328 2.83 -20.33 -7.63
CA GLU A 328 3.85 -21.27 -8.07
C GLU A 328 4.84 -21.64 -6.96
N LYS A 329 5.26 -20.69 -6.12
CA LYS A 329 6.05 -20.99 -4.92
C LYS A 329 5.28 -21.85 -3.93
N ARG A 330 3.95 -21.73 -3.85
CA ARG A 330 3.08 -22.68 -3.13
C ARG A 330 3.09 -24.07 -3.79
N LYS A 331 2.97 -24.15 -5.13
CA LYS A 331 2.98 -25.45 -5.85
C LYS A 331 4.35 -26.15 -5.83
N GLN A 332 5.46 -25.41 -5.90
CA GLN A 332 6.81 -25.98 -5.93
C GLN A 332 7.39 -26.32 -4.56
N LYS A 333 6.88 -25.74 -3.46
CA LYS A 333 7.39 -25.95 -2.10
C LYS A 333 6.56 -26.85 -1.21
N ILE A 334 5.50 -27.49 -1.73
CA ILE A 334 4.81 -28.54 -0.99
C ILE A 334 5.33 -29.87 -1.50
N PRO A 335 6.32 -30.51 -0.84
CA PRO A 335 6.72 -31.86 -1.18
C PRO A 335 5.51 -32.79 -1.10
N GLN A 336 5.44 -33.78 -1.97
CA GLN A 336 4.34 -34.75 -2.01
C GLN A 336 4.08 -35.41 -0.65
N VAL A 337 5.14 -35.55 0.18
CA VAL A 337 5.11 -36.03 1.56
C VAL A 337 4.23 -35.17 2.48
N ILE A 338 4.10 -33.87 2.22
CA ILE A 338 3.27 -32.98 3.07
C ILE A 338 1.77 -33.17 2.84
N ARG A 339 1.35 -33.77 1.72
CA ARG A 339 -0.07 -34.08 1.45
C ARG A 339 -0.57 -35.28 2.26
N GLU A 340 0.31 -36.11 2.81
CA GLU A 340 -0.02 -37.33 3.55
C GLU A 340 0.11 -37.18 5.06
N MET A 341 0.51 -36.00 5.57
CA MET A 341 0.64 -35.75 7.00
C MET A 341 -0.66 -35.13 7.53
N GLU A 342 -1.17 -35.64 8.66
CA GLU A 342 -2.19 -34.98 9.48
C GLU A 342 -1.60 -33.71 10.11
N PHE A 343 -1.53 -32.66 9.31
CA PHE A 343 -1.27 -31.32 9.83
C PHE A 343 -2.54 -30.76 10.47
N PRO A 344 -2.43 -29.88 11.48
CA PRO A 344 -3.48 -28.90 11.66
C PRO A 344 -3.67 -28.24 10.30
N PRO A 345 -4.89 -28.03 9.78
CA PRO A 345 -5.13 -27.66 8.40
C PRO A 345 -4.29 -26.44 8.04
N ILE A 346 -3.21 -26.68 7.27
CA ILE A 346 -2.41 -25.62 6.68
C ILE A 346 -3.20 -25.17 5.46
N GLY A 347 -3.82 -24.05 5.61
CA GLY A 347 -4.69 -23.48 4.61
C GLY A 347 -6.02 -23.17 5.26
N SER A 348 -6.05 -22.17 6.16
CA SER A 348 -7.29 -21.50 6.43
C SER A 348 -7.74 -20.94 5.09
N ARG A 349 -8.86 -21.45 4.59
CA ARG A 349 -9.41 -20.97 3.33
C ARG A 349 -9.86 -19.53 3.53
N VAL A 350 -9.52 -18.67 2.59
CA VAL A 350 -9.93 -17.25 2.60
C VAL A 350 -11.22 -17.13 1.82
N TYR A 351 -12.27 -16.67 2.49
CA TYR A 351 -13.54 -16.33 1.87
C TYR A 351 -13.79 -14.83 2.02
N LEU A 352 -14.40 -14.22 1.02
CA LEU A 352 -14.76 -12.80 1.04
C LEU A 352 -16.28 -12.63 0.99
N PHE A 353 -16.80 -11.66 1.73
CA PHE A 353 -18.19 -11.25 1.64
C PHE A 353 -18.44 -10.50 0.33
N GLY A 354 -19.47 -10.90 -0.41
CA GLY A 354 -19.86 -10.30 -1.68
C GLY A 354 -19.00 -10.72 -2.87
N PRO A 355 -19.44 -10.38 -4.09
CA PRO A 355 -18.67 -10.64 -5.31
C PRO A 355 -17.43 -9.78 -5.34
N SER A 356 -16.28 -10.38 -5.61
CA SER A 356 -15.00 -9.68 -5.67
C SER A 356 -14.14 -10.19 -6.81
N ALA A 357 -13.35 -9.28 -7.40
CA ALA A 357 -12.34 -9.60 -8.40
C ALA A 357 -10.97 -9.93 -7.79
N ILE A 358 -10.88 -10.23 -6.48
CA ILE A 358 -9.61 -10.54 -5.82
C ILE A 358 -9.25 -12.00 -6.13
N PHE A 359 -8.13 -12.19 -6.82
CA PHE A 359 -7.59 -13.51 -7.14
C PHE A 359 -6.91 -14.15 -5.92
N GLY A 360 -7.01 -15.49 -5.82
CA GLY A 360 -6.32 -16.29 -4.81
C GLY A 360 -7.09 -16.45 -3.50
N VAL A 361 -8.36 -16.12 -3.46
CA VAL A 361 -9.29 -16.51 -2.39
C VAL A 361 -9.88 -17.89 -2.69
N ASP A 362 -10.30 -18.61 -1.66
CA ASP A 362 -10.82 -19.97 -1.82
C ASP A 362 -12.32 -19.96 -2.19
N GLY A 363 -13.02 -18.87 -1.95
CA GLY A 363 -14.43 -18.70 -2.31
C GLY A 363 -15.04 -17.41 -1.77
N PHE A 364 -16.35 -17.31 -1.91
CA PHE A 364 -17.14 -16.14 -1.55
C PHE A 364 -18.29 -16.50 -0.62
N VAL A 365 -18.61 -15.57 0.29
CA VAL A 365 -19.83 -15.60 1.08
C VAL A 365 -20.84 -14.64 0.43
N LEU A 366 -21.90 -15.17 -0.14
CA LEU A 366 -22.86 -14.39 -0.92
C LEU A 366 -24.26 -14.42 -0.29
N THR A 367 -25.02 -13.34 -0.43
CA THR A 367 -26.44 -13.31 -0.12
C THR A 367 -27.27 -13.90 -1.28
N GLN A 368 -28.54 -14.24 -1.03
CA GLN A 368 -29.44 -14.70 -2.08
C GLN A 368 -29.59 -13.67 -3.22
N GLU A 369 -29.54 -12.39 -2.91
CA GLU A 369 -29.63 -11.31 -3.90
C GLU A 369 -28.44 -11.31 -4.86
N HIS A 370 -27.23 -11.50 -4.35
CA HIS A 370 -26.02 -11.60 -5.17
C HIS A 370 -26.13 -12.78 -6.18
N VAL A 371 -26.66 -13.92 -5.74
CA VAL A 371 -26.81 -15.10 -6.60
C VAL A 371 -27.90 -14.88 -7.66
N THR A 372 -28.97 -14.18 -7.33
CA THR A 372 -30.10 -13.94 -8.27
C THR A 372 -29.80 -12.86 -9.31
N SER A 373 -28.90 -11.89 -9.01
CA SER A 373 -28.50 -10.81 -9.95
C SER A 373 -27.79 -11.30 -11.21
N GLY A 374 -27.23 -12.50 -11.19
CA GLY A 374 -26.75 -13.17 -12.41
C GLY A 374 -25.29 -12.95 -12.78
N GLU A 375 -24.56 -12.13 -12.04
CA GLU A 375 -23.18 -11.71 -12.37
C GLU A 375 -22.08 -12.49 -11.63
N VAL A 376 -22.42 -13.61 -10.96
CA VAL A 376 -21.49 -14.29 -10.05
C VAL A 376 -21.11 -15.67 -10.56
N ASP A 377 -19.79 -15.97 -10.54
CA ASP A 377 -19.29 -17.33 -10.67
C ASP A 377 -19.67 -18.14 -9.43
N CYS A 378 -20.41 -19.22 -9.64
CA CYS A 378 -20.94 -20.08 -8.60
C CYS A 378 -19.95 -21.13 -8.06
N SER A 379 -18.64 -21.00 -8.33
CA SER A 379 -17.63 -21.91 -7.79
C SER A 379 -17.27 -21.54 -6.34
N ASN A 380 -17.30 -22.51 -5.42
CA ASN A 380 -16.92 -22.36 -4.01
C ASN A 380 -17.68 -21.27 -3.24
N ILE A 381 -19.01 -21.29 -3.30
CA ILE A 381 -19.88 -20.34 -2.60
C ILE A 381 -20.36 -20.89 -1.26
N ILE A 382 -20.35 -20.03 -0.25
CA ILE A 382 -21.09 -20.18 1.00
C ILE A 382 -22.23 -19.16 0.98
N LEU A 383 -23.46 -19.60 1.14
CA LEU A 383 -24.61 -18.70 1.15
C LEU A 383 -24.82 -18.12 2.55
N LEU A 384 -24.93 -16.81 2.66
CA LEU A 384 -25.32 -16.12 3.88
C LEU A 384 -26.82 -15.86 3.87
N ILE A 385 -27.52 -16.29 4.91
CA ILE A 385 -28.96 -16.09 5.07
C ILE A 385 -29.24 -15.51 6.45
N ASP A 386 -30.02 -14.44 6.49
CA ASP A 386 -30.59 -13.93 7.72
C ASP A 386 -31.84 -14.78 8.12
N GLU A 387 -32.07 -14.91 9.42
CA GLU A 387 -33.15 -15.76 9.97
C GLU A 387 -34.54 -15.46 9.40
N SER A 388 -34.79 -14.19 9.05
CA SER A 388 -36.06 -13.72 8.48
C SER A 388 -36.23 -14.07 7.00
N GLU A 389 -35.18 -14.53 6.31
CA GLU A 389 -35.21 -14.84 4.90
C GLU A 389 -35.66 -16.29 4.65
N GLU A 390 -36.55 -16.49 3.67
CA GLU A 390 -36.85 -17.80 3.17
C GLU A 390 -35.82 -18.24 2.11
N LEU A 391 -35.29 -19.46 2.26
CA LEU A 391 -34.37 -20.03 1.30
C LEU A 391 -35.08 -20.32 -0.03
N ARG A 392 -34.61 -19.66 -1.09
CA ARG A 392 -35.14 -19.82 -2.45
C ARG A 392 -34.53 -21.06 -3.11
N GLY A 393 -35.38 -21.99 -3.55
CA GLY A 393 -34.93 -23.22 -4.21
C GLY A 393 -34.09 -22.96 -5.45
N GLU A 394 -34.43 -21.94 -6.23
CA GLU A 394 -33.68 -21.49 -7.42
C GLU A 394 -32.22 -21.15 -7.15
N VAL A 395 -31.92 -20.62 -5.97
CA VAL A 395 -30.56 -20.27 -5.56
C VAL A 395 -29.72 -21.53 -5.30
N LEU A 396 -30.32 -22.55 -4.69
CA LEU A 396 -29.65 -23.83 -4.43
C LEU A 396 -29.34 -24.57 -5.72
N GLU A 397 -30.32 -24.62 -6.64
CA GLU A 397 -30.17 -25.32 -7.92
C GLU A 397 -29.15 -24.65 -8.83
N ARG A 398 -29.15 -23.31 -8.88
CA ARG A 398 -28.25 -22.53 -9.75
C ARG A 398 -26.77 -22.68 -9.41
N CYS A 399 -26.43 -22.66 -8.13
CA CYS A 399 -25.03 -22.60 -7.68
C CYS A 399 -24.57 -23.89 -6.97
N GLY A 400 -25.40 -24.90 -6.81
CA GLY A 400 -25.03 -26.14 -6.13
C GLY A 400 -24.50 -25.89 -4.71
N VAL A 401 -25.11 -24.95 -3.98
CA VAL A 401 -24.66 -24.51 -2.64
C VAL A 401 -24.65 -25.68 -1.66
N GLN A 402 -23.48 -25.95 -1.08
CA GLN A 402 -23.29 -27.02 -0.11
C GLN A 402 -23.22 -26.53 1.34
N SER A 403 -22.98 -25.25 1.55
CA SER A 403 -22.82 -24.67 2.89
C SER A 403 -23.59 -23.35 3.00
N ILE A 404 -24.27 -23.17 4.13
CA ILE A 404 -25.05 -21.98 4.45
C ILE A 404 -24.61 -21.43 5.81
N ILE A 405 -24.28 -20.15 5.88
CA ILE A 405 -24.12 -19.40 7.13
C ILE A 405 -25.50 -18.83 7.51
N LEU A 406 -26.01 -19.22 8.65
CA LEU A 406 -27.24 -18.68 9.21
C LEU A 406 -26.91 -17.61 10.25
N ARG A 407 -27.38 -16.38 10.03
CA ARG A 407 -27.23 -15.24 10.94
C ARG A 407 -28.52 -15.06 11.75
N PRO A 408 -28.60 -15.54 13.00
CA PRO A 408 -29.82 -15.49 13.79
C PRO A 408 -30.02 -14.14 14.46
N SER A 409 -31.28 -13.72 14.59
CA SER A 409 -31.72 -12.71 15.53
C SER A 409 -31.97 -13.32 16.92
N ASN A 410 -32.45 -14.57 16.94
CA ASN A 410 -32.69 -15.39 18.12
C ASN A 410 -32.25 -16.84 17.89
N ILE A 411 -31.46 -17.39 18.81
CA ILE A 411 -30.87 -18.70 18.62
C ILE A 411 -31.89 -19.86 18.65
N SER A 412 -32.95 -19.75 19.44
CA SER A 412 -33.98 -20.80 19.52
C SER A 412 -34.73 -20.95 18.18
N SER A 413 -35.05 -19.83 17.54
CA SER A 413 -35.65 -19.85 16.20
C SER A 413 -34.65 -20.28 15.12
N ALA A 414 -33.36 -19.96 15.27
CA ALA A 414 -32.32 -20.46 14.38
C ALA A 414 -32.24 -21.99 14.32
N ILE A 415 -32.37 -22.65 15.47
CA ILE A 415 -32.40 -24.14 15.54
C ILE A 415 -33.61 -24.69 14.78
N GLU A 416 -34.76 -24.06 14.87
CA GLU A 416 -35.96 -24.50 14.16
C GLU A 416 -35.84 -24.26 12.64
N VAL A 417 -35.31 -23.11 12.22
CA VAL A 417 -35.01 -22.79 10.82
C VAL A 417 -34.02 -23.79 10.26
N ALA A 418 -32.93 -24.05 10.98
CA ALA A 418 -31.91 -25.01 10.59
C ALA A 418 -32.45 -26.43 10.44
N LYS A 419 -33.29 -26.91 11.37
CA LYS A 419 -33.95 -28.21 11.27
C LYS A 419 -34.86 -28.30 10.03
N ARG A 420 -35.55 -27.23 9.66
CA ARG A 420 -36.34 -27.17 8.43
C ARG A 420 -35.45 -27.24 7.18
N MET A 421 -34.35 -26.52 7.16
CA MET A 421 -33.39 -26.53 6.05
C MET A 421 -32.78 -27.92 5.82
N ILE A 422 -32.33 -28.59 6.89
CA ILE A 422 -31.79 -29.95 6.82
C ILE A 422 -32.85 -30.94 6.33
N LYS A 423 -34.12 -30.80 6.73
CA LYS A 423 -35.21 -31.64 6.26
C LYS A 423 -35.46 -31.44 4.77
N PHE A 424 -35.29 -30.21 4.26
CA PHE A 424 -35.47 -29.90 2.84
C PHE A 424 -34.28 -30.39 2.00
N ASN A 425 -33.04 -30.21 2.49
CA ASN A 425 -31.81 -30.70 1.84
C ASN A 425 -30.86 -31.33 2.88
N PRO A 426 -30.91 -32.67 3.05
CA PRO A 426 -30.10 -33.36 4.07
C PRO A 426 -28.59 -33.27 3.88
N GLY A 427 -28.11 -32.90 2.68
CA GLY A 427 -26.65 -32.75 2.38
C GLY A 427 -26.08 -31.40 2.71
N ILE A 428 -26.93 -30.44 3.12
CA ILE A 428 -26.46 -29.07 3.36
C ILE A 428 -25.73 -28.94 4.71
N LYS A 429 -24.59 -28.26 4.70
CA LYS A 429 -23.85 -27.93 5.91
C LYS A 429 -24.31 -26.58 6.42
N LEU A 430 -24.78 -26.55 7.67
CA LEU A 430 -25.21 -25.32 8.32
C LEU A 430 -24.13 -24.82 9.26
N ILE A 431 -23.85 -23.52 9.17
CA ILE A 431 -22.81 -22.81 9.93
C ILE A 431 -23.51 -21.69 10.70
N LEU A 432 -23.30 -21.64 12.00
CA LEU A 432 -23.95 -20.65 12.86
C LEU A 432 -23.10 -19.39 12.98
N TYR A 433 -23.65 -18.22 12.70
CA TYR A 433 -23.01 -16.95 12.99
C TYR A 433 -23.25 -16.56 14.46
N LEU A 434 -22.17 -16.54 15.26
CA LEU A 434 -22.23 -16.28 16.69
C LEU A 434 -22.28 -14.78 16.97
N LYS A 435 -23.35 -14.31 17.61
CA LYS A 435 -23.44 -12.93 18.14
C LYS A 435 -23.05 -12.85 19.61
N ASP A 436 -23.13 -13.95 20.34
CA ASP A 436 -22.83 -14.06 21.77
C ASP A 436 -22.11 -15.39 22.06
N PRO A 437 -20.96 -15.36 22.76
CA PRO A 437 -20.23 -16.55 23.15
C PRO A 437 -21.03 -17.57 23.99
N GLY A 438 -21.97 -17.10 24.79
CA GLY A 438 -22.82 -17.94 25.63
C GLY A 438 -23.76 -18.87 24.85
N THR A 439 -23.99 -18.58 23.60
CA THR A 439 -24.89 -19.32 22.70
C THR A 439 -24.50 -20.78 22.52
N ILE A 440 -23.22 -21.13 22.58
CA ILE A 440 -22.73 -22.49 22.33
C ILE A 440 -23.14 -23.51 23.41
N PHE A 441 -23.52 -23.04 24.58
CA PHE A 441 -23.92 -23.91 25.68
C PHE A 441 -25.41 -24.30 25.64
N LEU A 442 -26.13 -23.88 24.61
CA LEU A 442 -27.54 -24.23 24.46
C LEU A 442 -27.69 -25.65 23.89
N PRO A 443 -28.59 -26.47 24.46
CA PRO A 443 -28.81 -27.84 24.02
C PRO A 443 -29.23 -27.93 22.54
N GLY A 444 -28.66 -28.89 21.80
CA GLY A 444 -29.05 -29.21 20.44
C GLY A 444 -28.40 -28.36 19.34
N ILE A 445 -27.55 -27.36 19.67
CA ILE A 445 -26.86 -26.55 18.68
C ILE A 445 -25.89 -27.39 17.85
N SER A 446 -25.02 -28.15 18.48
CA SER A 446 -24.03 -29.00 17.82
C SER A 446 -24.63 -30.18 17.05
N GLU A 447 -25.90 -30.50 17.28
CA GLU A 447 -26.62 -31.51 16.49
C GLU A 447 -27.08 -30.99 15.13
N VAL A 448 -27.21 -29.66 14.99
CA VAL A 448 -27.79 -29.02 13.82
C VAL A 448 -26.75 -28.27 12.99
N PHE A 449 -25.79 -27.64 13.67
CA PHE A 449 -24.75 -26.84 13.02
C PHE A 449 -23.41 -27.59 12.98
N SER A 450 -22.81 -27.65 11.80
CA SER A 450 -21.50 -28.29 11.56
C SER A 450 -20.32 -27.34 11.64
N GLY A 451 -20.58 -26.04 11.83
CA GLY A 451 -19.56 -25.01 11.95
C GLY A 451 -20.08 -23.75 12.63
N ALA A 452 -19.17 -22.88 13.02
CA ALA A 452 -19.48 -21.59 13.60
C ALA A 452 -18.65 -20.48 12.97
N VAL A 453 -19.25 -19.31 12.75
CA VAL A 453 -18.56 -18.04 12.42
C VAL A 453 -18.43 -17.23 13.70
N VAL A 454 -17.21 -16.83 14.03
CA VAL A 454 -16.90 -16.03 15.22
C VAL A 454 -16.36 -14.67 14.79
N PRO A 455 -17.08 -13.59 15.05
CA PRO A 455 -16.58 -12.23 14.82
C PRO A 455 -15.30 -11.94 15.61
N ILE A 456 -14.37 -11.20 15.02
CA ILE A 456 -13.06 -10.90 15.62
C ILE A 456 -13.18 -10.13 16.94
N ASP A 457 -14.16 -9.25 17.05
CA ASP A 457 -14.45 -8.47 18.26
C ASP A 457 -14.93 -9.30 19.44
N ILE A 458 -15.47 -10.49 19.17
CA ILE A 458 -15.80 -11.49 20.22
C ILE A 458 -14.52 -12.20 20.65
N ILE A 459 -13.60 -12.48 19.74
CA ILE A 459 -12.36 -13.23 20.03
C ILE A 459 -11.48 -12.46 21.02
N ASP A 460 -11.40 -11.16 20.92
CA ASP A 460 -10.65 -10.32 21.86
C ASP A 460 -11.17 -10.43 23.30
N LYS A 461 -12.42 -10.84 23.47
CA LYS A 461 -13.09 -11.02 24.78
C LYS A 461 -13.03 -12.45 25.33
N ILE A 462 -12.61 -13.41 24.51
CA ILE A 462 -12.60 -14.83 24.87
C ILE A 462 -11.18 -15.42 24.90
N SER A 463 -10.95 -16.32 25.84
CA SER A 463 -9.65 -17.00 25.93
C SER A 463 -9.44 -18.00 24.79
N GLY A 464 -8.17 -18.26 24.42
CA GLY A 464 -7.83 -19.27 23.40
C GLY A 464 -8.35 -20.68 23.71
N LYS A 465 -8.69 -20.99 24.98
CA LYS A 465 -9.38 -22.24 25.36
C LYS A 465 -10.79 -22.32 24.78
N PHE A 466 -11.46 -21.19 24.62
CA PHE A 466 -12.81 -21.14 24.08
C PHE A 466 -12.87 -21.54 22.60
N LEU A 467 -11.89 -21.11 21.80
CA LEU A 467 -11.82 -21.52 20.39
C LEU A 467 -11.65 -23.04 20.24
N ARG A 468 -10.92 -23.69 21.15
CA ARG A 468 -10.83 -25.16 21.16
C ARG A 468 -12.17 -25.80 21.50
N ILE A 469 -12.90 -25.29 22.49
CA ILE A 469 -14.25 -25.78 22.83
C ILE A 469 -15.19 -25.63 21.64
N LEU A 470 -15.13 -24.48 20.93
CA LEU A 470 -15.90 -24.28 19.70
C LEU A 470 -15.52 -25.31 18.64
N LYS A 471 -14.22 -25.54 18.42
CA LYS A 471 -13.74 -26.52 17.44
C LYS A 471 -14.23 -27.93 17.74
N ASP A 472 -14.15 -28.33 19.00
CA ASP A 472 -14.63 -29.62 19.45
C ASP A 472 -16.17 -29.77 19.31
N SER A 473 -16.90 -28.66 19.49
CA SER A 473 -18.37 -28.65 19.41
C SER A 473 -18.90 -28.61 17.97
N PHE A 474 -18.27 -27.85 17.08
CA PHE A 474 -18.78 -27.57 15.73
C PHE A 474 -17.94 -28.17 14.60
N GLY A 475 -16.77 -28.73 14.88
CA GLY A 475 -15.91 -29.33 13.85
C GLY A 475 -15.25 -28.31 12.91
N SER A 476 -15.91 -27.22 12.54
CA SER A 476 -15.38 -26.15 11.67
C SER A 476 -15.56 -24.77 12.28
N ILE A 477 -14.51 -23.95 12.26
CA ILE A 477 -14.52 -22.59 12.80
C ILE A 477 -14.08 -21.61 11.72
N MET A 478 -14.91 -20.59 11.52
CA MET A 478 -14.64 -19.44 10.65
C MET A 478 -14.47 -18.19 11.51
N ILE A 479 -13.48 -17.36 11.17
CA ILE A 479 -13.26 -16.07 11.84
C ILE A 479 -13.69 -14.97 10.90
N ASP A 480 -14.65 -14.16 11.33
CA ASP A 480 -15.09 -12.98 10.57
C ASP A 480 -14.31 -11.76 11.03
N LEU A 481 -13.54 -11.18 10.12
CA LEU A 481 -12.73 -9.98 10.38
C LEU A 481 -13.57 -8.69 10.37
N GLY A 482 -14.74 -8.70 9.74
CA GLY A 482 -15.47 -7.46 9.46
C GLY A 482 -14.55 -6.44 8.78
N GLU A 483 -14.59 -5.19 9.21
CA GLU A 483 -13.71 -4.12 8.74
C GLU A 483 -12.33 -4.09 9.43
N SER A 484 -12.07 -5.01 10.35
CA SER A 484 -10.83 -5.00 11.15
C SER A 484 -9.61 -5.44 10.36
N LEU A 485 -8.46 -4.85 10.68
CA LEU A 485 -7.13 -5.21 10.16
C LEU A 485 -6.27 -5.78 11.30
N PRO A 486 -6.49 -7.04 11.70
CA PRO A 486 -5.75 -7.64 12.80
C PRO A 486 -4.26 -7.82 12.46
N SER A 487 -3.42 -7.91 13.49
CA SER A 487 -2.00 -8.19 13.29
C SER A 487 -1.77 -9.59 12.74
N VAL A 488 -0.66 -9.78 12.02
CA VAL A 488 -0.22 -11.11 11.55
C VAL A 488 0.00 -12.07 12.73
N ASP A 489 0.40 -11.57 13.89
CA ASP A 489 0.59 -12.36 15.11
C ASP A 489 -0.74 -12.93 15.64
N LEU A 490 -1.78 -12.10 15.68
CA LEU A 490 -3.12 -12.54 16.09
C LEU A 490 -3.67 -13.58 15.11
N LEU A 491 -3.62 -13.31 13.81
CA LEU A 491 -4.08 -14.26 12.79
C LEU A 491 -3.31 -15.58 12.85
N SER A 492 -1.98 -15.54 13.01
CA SER A 492 -1.17 -16.75 13.16
C SER A 492 -1.58 -17.55 14.40
N SER A 493 -1.91 -16.88 15.50
CA SER A 493 -2.38 -17.52 16.72
C SER A 493 -3.76 -18.17 16.54
N LEU A 494 -4.68 -17.50 15.84
CA LEU A 494 -6.01 -18.04 15.53
C LEU A 494 -5.93 -19.29 14.65
N ILE A 495 -5.07 -19.27 13.62
CA ILE A 495 -4.82 -20.43 12.76
C ILE A 495 -4.26 -21.61 13.59
N LYS A 496 -3.30 -21.35 14.48
CA LYS A 496 -2.73 -22.39 15.37
C LYS A 496 -3.76 -22.96 16.36
N LEU A 497 -4.75 -22.16 16.75
CA LEU A 497 -5.83 -22.58 17.63
C LEU A 497 -6.93 -23.37 16.90
N GLY A 498 -6.85 -23.51 15.58
CA GLY A 498 -7.73 -24.35 14.78
C GLY A 498 -8.80 -23.60 13.98
N ALA A 499 -8.63 -22.31 13.70
CA ALA A 499 -9.46 -21.62 12.71
C ALA A 499 -9.28 -22.26 11.33
N ASP A 500 -10.37 -22.72 10.71
CA ASP A 500 -10.34 -23.40 9.40
C ASP A 500 -10.48 -22.40 8.25
N PHE A 501 -11.20 -21.30 8.50
CA PHE A 501 -11.50 -20.29 7.49
C PHE A 501 -11.44 -18.89 8.11
N ILE A 502 -11.08 -17.92 7.29
CA ILE A 502 -11.08 -16.51 7.67
C ILE A 502 -11.90 -15.76 6.63
N LEU A 503 -12.91 -15.02 7.10
CA LEU A 503 -13.81 -14.21 6.29
C LEU A 503 -13.32 -12.77 6.28
N GLY A 504 -13.26 -12.16 5.11
CA GLY A 504 -12.91 -10.76 4.91
C GLY A 504 -13.93 -10.03 4.06
N GLU A 505 -13.87 -8.69 4.06
CA GLU A 505 -14.71 -7.85 3.20
C GLU A 505 -14.30 -7.95 1.73
N SER A 506 -15.25 -7.81 0.82
CA SER A 506 -15.07 -8.01 -0.64
C SER A 506 -14.03 -7.08 -1.29
N GLU A 507 -13.81 -5.90 -0.72
CA GLU A 507 -12.85 -4.91 -1.23
C GLU A 507 -11.50 -4.91 -0.49
N ALA A 508 -11.36 -5.76 0.54
CA ALA A 508 -10.21 -5.73 1.44
C ALA A 508 -9.03 -6.57 0.97
N GLN A 509 -8.37 -6.18 -0.14
CA GLN A 509 -7.09 -6.80 -0.57
C GLN A 509 -6.05 -6.86 0.56
N HIS A 510 -6.09 -5.91 1.50
CA HIS A 510 -5.19 -5.86 2.65
C HIS A 510 -5.44 -7.01 3.61
N GLN A 511 -6.70 -7.36 3.89
CA GLN A 511 -7.06 -8.48 4.76
C GLN A 511 -6.57 -9.81 4.18
N ALA A 512 -6.84 -10.09 2.91
CA ALA A 512 -6.35 -11.28 2.23
C ALA A 512 -4.82 -11.42 2.33
N ARG A 513 -4.08 -10.33 2.13
CA ARG A 513 -2.60 -10.31 2.27
C ARG A 513 -2.13 -10.60 3.69
N LEU A 514 -2.83 -10.08 4.70
CA LEU A 514 -2.51 -10.34 6.11
C LEU A 514 -2.73 -11.82 6.46
N ILE A 515 -3.83 -12.39 5.99
CA ILE A 515 -4.16 -13.80 6.21
C ILE A 515 -3.08 -14.70 5.57
N TRP A 516 -2.71 -14.46 4.32
CA TRP A 516 -1.66 -15.24 3.65
C TRP A 516 -0.29 -15.12 4.33
N ARG A 517 0.04 -13.94 4.89
CA ARG A 517 1.26 -13.76 5.69
C ARG A 517 1.21 -14.57 6.98
N ALA A 518 0.06 -14.59 7.65
CA ALA A 518 -0.14 -15.37 8.86
C ALA A 518 -0.02 -16.87 8.60
N GLU A 519 -0.65 -17.38 7.54
CA GLU A 519 -0.53 -18.77 7.09
C GLU A 519 0.92 -19.15 6.78
N ALA A 520 1.62 -18.32 6.01
CA ALA A 520 3.03 -18.57 5.68
C ALA A 520 3.92 -18.62 6.94
N ARG A 521 3.62 -17.76 7.92
CA ARG A 521 4.35 -17.75 9.18
C ARG A 521 4.13 -19.03 10.00
N VAL A 522 2.87 -19.45 10.16
CA VAL A 522 2.53 -20.69 10.87
C VAL A 522 3.21 -21.88 10.21
N PHE A 523 3.23 -21.92 8.89
CA PHE A 523 3.94 -22.96 8.15
C PHE A 523 5.44 -22.96 8.43
N LEU A 524 6.09 -21.79 8.37
CA LEU A 524 7.53 -21.68 8.60
C LEU A 524 7.92 -22.05 10.04
N GLU A 525 7.11 -21.70 11.02
CA GLU A 525 7.33 -22.06 12.41
C GLU A 525 7.20 -23.58 12.62
N TYR A 526 6.17 -24.19 12.04
CA TYR A 526 5.97 -25.62 12.08
C TYR A 526 7.14 -26.39 11.42
N ALA A 527 7.60 -25.92 10.25
CA ALA A 527 8.74 -26.52 9.54
C ALA A 527 10.05 -26.44 10.35
N ARG A 528 10.23 -25.39 11.17
CA ARG A 528 11.38 -25.25 12.06
C ARG A 528 11.31 -26.18 13.28
N GLU A 529 10.12 -26.39 13.82
CA GLU A 529 9.89 -27.27 14.98
C GLU A 529 9.98 -28.76 14.62
N ASN A 530 9.80 -29.10 13.33
CA ASN A 530 9.82 -30.48 12.82
C ASN A 530 10.85 -30.69 11.69
N PRO A 531 12.16 -30.47 11.92
CA PRO A 531 13.18 -30.51 10.85
C PRO A 531 13.43 -31.91 10.28
N GLN A 532 13.00 -32.98 10.97
CA GLN A 532 13.18 -34.35 10.49
C GLN A 532 12.05 -34.85 9.57
N LYS A 533 11.03 -34.02 9.36
CA LYS A 533 9.88 -34.36 8.52
C LYS A 533 9.88 -33.59 7.17
N ASN A 534 10.96 -32.87 6.88
CA ASN A 534 11.17 -32.13 5.63
C ASN A 534 12.18 -32.84 4.70
#